data_c69bd531b9a52bbb546100f6f076d95f
#
_entry.id   c69bd531b9a52bbb546100f6f076d95f
#
_cell.length_a   1.000
_cell.length_b   1.000
_cell.length_c   1.000
_cell.angle_alpha   90.00
_cell.angle_beta   90.00
_cell.angle_gamma   90.00
#
_symmetry.space_group_name_H-M   'P 1'
#
loop_
_entity.id
_entity.type
_entity.pdbx_description
1 polymer ?
#
loop_
_entity_poly.entity_id
_entity_poly.type
_entity_poly.pdbx_seq_one_letter_code
_entity_poly.pdbx_strand_id
1 'polypeptide(L)'
;MSTMHVDVVSAEESIFGGEAEFVVLPGEAGELGIYPRHAPLITRIRPGVVRIRIPGRTEEEQVFVAGGILEVQPHVVTVLADTAIRGRDLDEAKANEALKRAEEARRHATDKMEIAQVEAEISILAAQLAAIRRLRGK
;
A
#
# COMPACT_ATOMS: atom_id res chain seq x y z
N MET A 1 8.52 17.08 -19.45
CA MET A 1 8.35 15.73 -18.91
C MET A 1 6.89 15.38 -18.79
N SER A 2 6.55 14.16 -19.18
CA SER A 2 5.16 13.72 -19.07
C SER A 2 4.82 13.36 -17.63
N THR A 3 3.63 13.70 -17.21
CA THR A 3 3.10 13.33 -15.92
C THR A 3 1.72 12.71 -16.06
N MET A 4 1.28 12.10 -14.98
CA MET A 4 -0.07 11.55 -14.86
C MET A 4 -0.60 11.93 -13.50
N HIS A 5 -1.91 12.01 -13.38
CA HIS A 5 -2.52 12.27 -12.08
C HIS A 5 -2.61 10.97 -11.30
N VAL A 6 -2.22 10.99 -10.03
CA VAL A 6 -2.29 9.82 -9.16
C VAL A 6 -3.14 10.15 -7.94
N ASP A 7 -4.12 9.29 -7.68
CA ASP A 7 -4.94 9.37 -6.47
C ASP A 7 -4.79 8.08 -5.68
N VAL A 8 -4.50 8.20 -4.39
CA VAL A 8 -4.54 7.08 -3.45
C VAL A 8 -5.63 7.41 -2.43
N VAL A 9 -6.69 6.62 -2.44
CA VAL A 9 -7.91 6.89 -1.67
C VAL A 9 -8.27 5.66 -0.85
N SER A 10 -8.65 5.89 0.40
CA SER A 10 -9.27 4.85 1.23
C SER A 10 -10.74 5.23 1.45
N ALA A 11 -11.49 4.35 2.15
CA ALA A 11 -12.90 4.62 2.43
C ALA A 11 -13.10 5.88 3.27
N GLU A 12 -12.12 6.25 4.07
CA GLU A 12 -12.25 7.38 5.00
C GLU A 12 -11.72 8.69 4.43
N GLU A 13 -10.68 8.64 3.60
CA GLU A 13 -10.05 9.88 3.13
C GLU A 13 -9.20 9.69 1.89
N SER A 14 -8.88 10.81 1.27
CA SER A 14 -7.87 10.86 0.22
C SER A 14 -6.50 11.00 0.89
N ILE A 15 -5.61 10.06 0.62
CA ILE A 15 -4.28 10.03 1.23
C ILE A 15 -3.27 10.81 0.39
N PHE A 16 -3.39 10.69 -0.93
CA PHE A 16 -2.52 11.40 -1.87
C PHE A 16 -3.31 11.77 -3.11
N GLY A 17 -3.06 12.95 -3.63
CA GLY A 17 -3.60 13.37 -4.92
C GLY A 17 -2.65 14.37 -5.55
N GLY A 18 -2.17 14.08 -6.76
CA GLY A 18 -1.25 14.98 -7.43
C GLY A 18 -0.61 14.36 -8.66
N GLU A 19 0.27 15.14 -9.30
CA GLU A 19 0.97 14.72 -10.51
C GLU A 19 2.19 13.87 -10.17
N ALA A 20 2.44 12.86 -10.97
CA ALA A 20 3.58 11.96 -10.79
C ALA A 20 4.22 11.64 -12.12
N GLU A 21 5.51 11.39 -12.08
CA GLU A 21 6.28 10.93 -13.23
C GLU A 21 6.28 9.41 -13.33
N PHE A 22 6.11 8.74 -12.20
CA PHE A 22 6.23 7.30 -12.12
C PHE A 22 5.64 6.80 -10.81
N VAL A 23 5.01 5.63 -10.84
CA VAL A 23 4.44 5.00 -9.64
C VAL A 23 4.81 3.53 -9.64
N VAL A 24 5.23 3.02 -8.47
CA VAL A 24 5.48 1.60 -8.26
C VAL A 24 4.46 1.09 -7.25
N LEU A 25 3.82 -0.02 -7.57
CA LEU A 25 2.74 -0.57 -6.76
C LEU A 25 2.92 -2.07 -6.53
N PRO A 26 2.45 -2.58 -5.38
CA PRO A 26 2.53 -4.03 -5.10
C PRO A 26 1.38 -4.77 -5.79
N GLY A 27 1.55 -5.12 -7.06
CA GLY A 27 0.54 -5.85 -7.82
C GLY A 27 0.36 -7.28 -7.33
N GLU A 28 -0.72 -7.91 -7.73
CA GLU A 28 -1.05 -9.28 -7.34
C GLU A 28 0.01 -10.29 -7.79
N ALA A 29 0.54 -10.10 -8.98
CA ALA A 29 1.55 -10.99 -9.55
C ALA A 29 2.98 -10.47 -9.36
N GLY A 30 3.16 -9.39 -8.64
CA GLY A 30 4.46 -8.77 -8.42
C GLY A 30 4.39 -7.26 -8.53
N GLU A 31 5.52 -6.60 -8.30
CA GLU A 31 5.58 -5.14 -8.39
C GLU A 31 5.26 -4.67 -9.80
N LEU A 32 4.48 -3.58 -9.88
CA LEU A 32 4.12 -2.93 -11.14
C LEU A 32 4.73 -1.54 -11.16
N GLY A 33 5.37 -1.18 -12.27
CA GLY A 33 5.84 0.19 -12.51
C GLY A 33 4.99 0.83 -13.58
N ILE A 34 4.39 1.98 -13.27
CA ILE A 34 3.47 2.67 -14.17
C ILE A 34 4.03 4.03 -14.56
N TYR A 35 4.24 4.22 -15.86
CA TYR A 35 4.60 5.51 -16.45
C TYR A 35 3.38 6.16 -17.09
N PRO A 36 3.41 7.48 -17.34
CA PRO A 36 2.33 8.15 -18.06
C PRO A 36 2.04 7.46 -19.39
N ARG A 37 0.78 7.49 -19.80
CA ARG A 37 0.28 6.89 -21.05
C ARG A 37 0.31 5.36 -21.04
N HIS A 38 0.32 4.77 -19.86
CA HIS A 38 0.22 3.32 -19.74
C HIS A 38 -1.14 2.86 -20.27
N ALA A 39 -1.16 1.68 -20.88
CA ALA A 39 -2.41 1.09 -21.34
C ALA A 39 -3.37 0.85 -20.16
N PRO A 40 -4.68 0.94 -20.40
CA PRO A 40 -5.65 0.71 -19.30
C PRO A 40 -5.46 -0.65 -18.65
N LEU A 41 -5.60 -0.68 -17.32
CA LEU A 41 -5.41 -1.88 -16.53
C LEU A 41 -6.25 -1.76 -15.26
N ILE A 42 -6.88 -2.85 -14.86
CA ILE A 42 -7.52 -2.98 -13.55
C ILE A 42 -6.97 -4.25 -12.93
N THR A 43 -6.43 -4.15 -11.72
CA THR A 43 -5.89 -5.31 -11.02
C THR A 43 -5.96 -5.10 -9.52
N ARG A 44 -5.87 -6.20 -8.78
CA ARG A 44 -5.76 -6.13 -7.33
C ARG A 44 -4.34 -5.81 -6.93
N ILE A 45 -4.19 -5.15 -5.79
CA ILE A 45 -2.89 -4.90 -5.19
C ILE A 45 -2.82 -5.60 -3.84
N ARG A 46 -1.61 -6.04 -3.50
CA ARG A 46 -1.36 -6.72 -2.23
C ARG A 46 -0.93 -5.71 -1.17
N PRO A 47 -0.98 -6.08 0.11
CA PRO A 47 -0.42 -5.20 1.13
C PRO A 47 1.05 -4.88 0.83
N GLY A 48 1.40 -3.61 0.87
CA GLY A 48 2.74 -3.16 0.56
C GLY A 48 2.81 -1.65 0.42
N VAL A 49 3.89 -1.17 -0.16
CA VAL A 49 4.14 0.27 -0.31
C VAL A 49 3.94 0.73 -1.74
N VAL A 50 3.14 1.76 -1.91
CA VAL A 50 3.03 2.51 -3.17
C VAL A 50 4.08 3.60 -3.13
N ARG A 51 4.95 3.65 -4.13
CA ARG A 51 6.01 4.67 -4.24
C ARG A 51 5.70 5.59 -5.41
N ILE A 52 5.64 6.88 -5.12
CA ILE A 52 5.21 7.89 -6.10
C ILE A 52 6.34 8.88 -6.31
N ARG A 53 6.82 8.99 -7.54
CA ARG A 53 7.83 9.96 -7.90
C ARG A 53 7.16 11.24 -8.37
N ILE A 54 7.34 12.31 -7.61
CA ILE A 54 6.73 13.61 -7.87
C ILE A 54 7.70 14.48 -8.66
N PRO A 55 7.25 15.16 -9.72
CA PRO A 55 8.13 16.05 -10.50
C PRO A 55 8.81 17.10 -9.62
N GLY A 56 10.10 17.30 -9.86
CA GLY A 56 10.87 18.32 -9.14
C GLY A 56 11.31 17.93 -7.74
N ARG A 57 10.99 16.72 -7.30
CA ARG A 57 11.39 16.23 -5.97
C ARG A 57 12.33 15.05 -6.10
N THR A 58 13.34 14.99 -5.25
CA THR A 58 14.29 13.88 -5.23
C THR A 58 13.77 12.71 -4.41
N GLU A 59 12.92 13.00 -3.42
CA GLU A 59 12.35 11.97 -2.55
C GLU A 59 11.00 11.51 -3.08
N GLU A 60 10.76 10.21 -2.99
CA GLU A 60 9.47 9.63 -3.34
C GLU A 60 8.47 9.83 -2.21
N GLU A 61 7.22 10.04 -2.57
CA GLU A 61 6.13 9.92 -1.60
C GLU A 61 5.83 8.44 -1.45
N GLN A 62 5.69 7.98 -0.22
CA GLN A 62 5.45 6.57 0.05
C GLN A 62 4.19 6.41 0.88
N VAL A 63 3.33 5.48 0.45
CA VAL A 63 2.06 5.20 1.12
C VAL A 63 1.96 3.70 1.31
N PHE A 64 1.81 3.26 2.55
CA PHE A 64 1.49 1.87 2.82
C PHE A 64 0.00 1.64 2.52
N VAL A 65 -0.30 0.56 1.78
CA VAL A 65 -1.68 0.15 1.50
C VAL A 65 -1.86 -1.28 1.98
N ALA A 66 -3.02 -1.57 2.56
CA ALA A 66 -3.33 -2.89 3.09
C ALA A 66 -4.10 -3.74 2.08
N GLY A 67 -3.85 -3.49 0.80
CA GLY A 67 -4.57 -4.14 -0.28
C GLY A 67 -5.54 -3.17 -0.94
N GLY A 68 -6.22 -3.62 -1.99
CA GLY A 68 -7.17 -2.79 -2.70
C GLY A 68 -7.17 -3.08 -4.19
N ILE A 69 -7.57 -2.09 -4.96
CA ILE A 69 -7.69 -2.18 -6.41
C ILE A 69 -6.94 -1.02 -7.06
N LEU A 70 -6.20 -1.35 -8.12
CA LEU A 70 -5.52 -0.38 -8.96
C LEU A 70 -6.27 -0.24 -10.26
N GLU A 71 -6.57 1.00 -10.64
CA GLU A 71 -7.11 1.30 -11.98
C GLU A 71 -6.14 2.23 -12.68
N VAL A 72 -5.66 1.83 -13.85
CA VAL A 72 -4.74 2.62 -14.66
C VAL A 72 -5.45 3.07 -15.93
N GLN A 73 -5.34 4.35 -16.21
CA GLN A 73 -5.73 4.95 -17.49
C GLN A 73 -4.55 5.80 -17.96
N PRO A 74 -4.50 6.19 -19.26
CA PRO A 74 -3.30 6.88 -19.77
C PRO A 74 -2.87 8.12 -19.00
N HIS A 75 -3.81 8.86 -18.40
CA HIS A 75 -3.50 10.11 -17.70
C HIS A 75 -3.84 10.09 -16.22
N VAL A 76 -4.44 8.99 -15.71
CA VAL A 76 -4.88 8.90 -14.33
C VAL A 76 -4.62 7.50 -13.80
N VAL A 77 -4.02 7.45 -12.62
CA VAL A 77 -3.83 6.20 -11.86
C VAL A 77 -4.59 6.35 -10.55
N THR A 78 -5.50 5.44 -10.27
CA THR A 78 -6.30 5.47 -9.05
C THR A 78 -6.04 4.21 -8.23
N VAL A 79 -5.68 4.41 -6.98
CA VAL A 79 -5.52 3.33 -6.01
C VAL A 79 -6.67 3.44 -5.01
N LEU A 80 -7.56 2.45 -5.03
CA LEU A 80 -8.67 2.36 -4.07
C LEU A 80 -8.23 1.36 -3.01
N ALA A 81 -7.65 1.87 -1.95
CA ALA A 81 -7.05 1.05 -0.90
C ALA A 81 -8.06 0.69 0.17
N ASP A 82 -7.95 -0.53 0.70
CA ASP A 82 -8.76 -0.93 1.85
C ASP A 82 -8.38 -0.09 3.06
N THR A 83 -7.09 0.10 3.26
CA THR A 83 -6.53 1.00 4.25
C THR A 83 -5.25 1.60 3.67
N ALA A 84 -5.02 2.87 3.91
CA ALA A 84 -3.81 3.53 3.43
C ALA A 84 -3.25 4.42 4.53
N ILE A 85 -1.91 4.39 4.69
CA ILE A 85 -1.21 5.19 5.71
C ILE A 85 0.03 5.79 5.05
N ARG A 86 0.17 7.11 5.16
CA ARG A 86 1.39 7.77 4.66
C ARG A 86 2.61 7.21 5.36
N GLY A 87 3.71 7.06 4.61
CA GLY A 87 4.94 6.49 5.16
C GLY A 87 5.41 7.20 6.43
N ARG A 88 5.29 8.54 6.45
CA ARG A 88 5.70 9.33 7.62
C ARG A 88 4.83 9.11 8.86
N ASP A 89 3.64 8.55 8.70
CA ASP A 89 2.70 8.31 9.79
C ASP A 89 2.77 6.89 10.33
N LEU A 90 3.62 6.04 9.76
CA LEU A 90 3.78 4.68 10.21
C LEU A 90 4.50 4.62 11.55
N ASP A 91 3.97 3.81 12.46
CA ASP A 91 4.50 3.66 13.82
C ASP A 91 4.90 2.21 14.06
N GLU A 92 6.20 1.97 14.16
CA GLU A 92 6.74 0.62 14.32
C GLU A 92 6.31 -0.03 15.64
N ALA A 93 6.31 0.73 16.73
CA ALA A 93 5.94 0.19 18.02
C ALA A 93 4.49 -0.28 18.04
N LYS A 94 3.57 0.52 17.47
CA LYS A 94 2.17 0.14 17.39
C LYS A 94 1.96 -1.06 16.50
N ALA A 95 2.68 -1.13 15.37
CA ALA A 95 2.57 -2.24 14.44
C ALA A 95 3.08 -3.53 15.09
N ASN A 96 4.19 -3.48 15.82
CA ASN A 96 4.73 -4.63 16.55
C ASN A 96 3.75 -5.13 17.60
N GLU A 97 3.17 -4.22 18.37
CA GLU A 97 2.20 -4.57 19.40
C GLU A 97 0.96 -5.23 18.79
N ALA A 98 0.46 -4.66 17.71
CA ALA A 98 -0.69 -5.22 17.01
C ALA A 98 -0.39 -6.61 16.44
N LEU A 99 0.82 -6.79 15.90
CA LEU A 99 1.23 -8.09 15.37
C LEU A 99 1.29 -9.14 16.49
N LYS A 100 1.84 -8.80 17.64
CA LYS A 100 1.89 -9.72 18.78
C LYS A 100 0.49 -10.13 19.23
N ARG A 101 -0.43 -9.18 19.29
CA ARG A 101 -1.83 -9.48 19.65
C ARG A 101 -2.50 -10.39 18.63
N ALA A 102 -2.24 -10.16 17.33
CA ALA A 102 -2.80 -11.00 16.29
C ALA A 102 -2.24 -12.42 16.34
N GLU A 103 -0.94 -12.57 16.60
CA GLU A 103 -0.31 -13.88 16.76
C GLU A 103 -0.87 -14.64 17.96
N GLU A 104 -1.11 -13.93 19.05
CA GLU A 104 -1.76 -14.50 20.23
C GLU A 104 -3.17 -14.99 19.88
N ALA A 105 -3.95 -14.14 19.21
CA ALA A 105 -5.30 -14.51 18.78
C ALA A 105 -5.28 -15.73 17.86
N ARG A 106 -4.28 -15.84 16.99
CA ARG A 106 -4.12 -16.97 16.09
C ARG A 106 -3.96 -18.29 16.84
N ARG A 107 -3.22 -18.28 17.95
CA ARG A 107 -3.00 -19.48 18.77
C ARG A 107 -4.30 -19.98 19.43
N HIS A 108 -5.23 -19.08 19.71
CA HIS A 108 -6.49 -19.42 20.36
C HIS A 108 -7.66 -19.59 19.39
N ALA A 109 -7.45 -19.30 18.11
CA ALA A 109 -8.50 -19.41 17.11
C ALA A 109 -8.75 -20.88 16.76
N THR A 110 -10.02 -21.30 16.75
CA THR A 110 -10.40 -22.68 16.47
C THR A 110 -11.29 -22.82 15.25
N ASP A 111 -12.02 -21.75 14.88
CA ASP A 111 -12.91 -21.73 13.75
C ASP A 111 -12.13 -21.32 12.48
N LYS A 112 -12.40 -21.99 11.34
CA LYS A 112 -11.74 -21.70 10.07
C LYS A 112 -11.87 -20.23 9.65
N MET A 113 -13.05 -19.64 9.84
CA MET A 113 -13.30 -18.26 9.49
C MET A 113 -12.49 -17.31 10.36
N GLU A 114 -12.45 -17.58 11.65
CA GLU A 114 -11.65 -16.82 12.62
C GLU A 114 -10.17 -16.92 12.31
N ILE A 115 -9.69 -18.13 12.00
CA ILE A 115 -8.29 -18.35 11.63
C ILE A 115 -7.94 -17.55 10.35
N ALA A 116 -8.80 -17.59 9.34
CA ALA A 116 -8.58 -16.87 8.09
C ALA A 116 -8.50 -15.36 8.33
N GLN A 117 -9.37 -14.81 9.18
CA GLN A 117 -9.36 -13.39 9.50
C GLN A 117 -8.09 -12.97 10.22
N VAL A 118 -7.66 -13.75 11.20
CA VAL A 118 -6.45 -13.46 11.96
C VAL A 118 -5.21 -13.58 11.08
N GLU A 119 -5.17 -14.59 10.22
CA GLU A 119 -4.03 -14.76 9.31
C GLU A 119 -3.94 -13.61 8.31
N ALA A 120 -5.08 -13.11 7.82
CA ALA A 120 -5.10 -11.94 6.95
C ALA A 120 -4.56 -10.70 7.68
N GLU A 121 -4.95 -10.50 8.92
CA GLU A 121 -4.46 -9.40 9.74
C GLU A 121 -2.96 -9.50 9.99
N ILE A 122 -2.46 -10.69 10.31
CA ILE A 122 -1.02 -10.93 10.51
C ILE A 122 -0.24 -10.57 9.23
N SER A 123 -0.76 -10.98 8.07
CA SER A 123 -0.12 -10.68 6.79
C SER A 123 0.00 -9.17 6.55
N ILE A 124 -1.07 -8.43 6.84
CA ILE A 124 -1.07 -6.97 6.69
C ILE A 124 -0.08 -6.32 7.65
N LEU A 125 -0.07 -6.72 8.91
CA LEU A 125 0.83 -6.16 9.93
C LEU A 125 2.29 -6.49 9.64
N ALA A 126 2.57 -7.71 9.17
CA ALA A 126 3.93 -8.08 8.78
C ALA A 126 4.41 -7.23 7.59
N ALA A 127 3.53 -6.98 6.61
CA ALA A 127 3.86 -6.13 5.48
C ALA A 127 4.10 -4.68 5.92
N GLN A 128 3.31 -4.20 6.87
CA GLN A 128 3.47 -2.85 7.42
C GLN A 128 4.82 -2.71 8.14
N LEU A 129 5.20 -3.70 8.95
CA LEU A 129 6.50 -3.71 9.63
C LEU A 129 7.66 -3.75 8.64
N ALA A 130 7.54 -4.57 7.59
CA ALA A 130 8.55 -4.63 6.56
C ALA A 130 8.71 -3.28 5.86
N ALA A 131 7.59 -2.60 5.60
CA ALA A 131 7.60 -1.27 5.00
C ALA A 131 8.31 -0.25 5.89
N ILE A 132 8.00 -0.25 7.19
CA ILE A 132 8.62 0.66 8.16
C ILE A 132 10.14 0.44 8.20
N ARG A 133 10.56 -0.81 8.27
CA ARG A 133 11.99 -1.15 8.34
C ARG A 133 12.72 -0.75 7.07
N ARG A 134 12.09 -0.94 5.91
CA ARG A 134 12.66 -0.50 4.63
C ARG A 134 12.84 1.01 4.60
N LEU A 135 11.84 1.76 5.07
CA LEU A 135 11.89 3.23 5.08
C LEU A 135 12.96 3.77 6.00
N ARG A 136 13.18 3.12 7.14
CA ARG A 136 14.13 3.58 8.15
C ARG A 136 15.54 3.02 7.97
N GLY A 137 15.68 1.99 7.17
CA GLY A 137 16.96 1.33 6.92
C GLY A 137 17.86 2.04 5.93
N LYS A 138 17.46 3.19 5.45
CA LYS A 138 18.24 3.94 4.46
C LYS A 138 18.99 5.11 5.08
#